data_03192003f2acdc7d8b1df6ae970d4f64
#
_entry.id   03192003f2acdc7d8b1df6ae970d4f64
#
_cell.length_a   1.000
_cell.length_b   1.000
_cell.length_c   1.000
_cell.angle_alpha   90.00
_cell.angle_beta   90.00
_cell.angle_gamma   90.00
#
_symmetry.space_group_name_H-M   'P 1'
#
loop_
_entity.id
_entity.type
_entity.pdbx_description
1 polymer ?
#
loop_
_entity_poly.entity_id
_entity_poly.type
_entity_poly.pdbx_seq_one_letter_code
_entity_poly.pdbx_strand_id
1 'polypeptide(L)'
;MGDSNIAVFRGGRIITVNRKENVKNWMEDQYYAGSVRREEALGNQTDKRLVNYLGYDGFKKADESDRPIYLKKNDKVLIYSDGVEVLGQIELENMLARKMHPQKTADAIIQAINLKKKNNKDNATIIILAIK
;
A
#
# COMPACT_ATOMS: atom_id res chain seq x y z
N MET A 1 1.94 7.34 -5.84
CA MET A 1 2.90 8.37 -5.45
C MET A 1 3.49 7.96 -4.11
N GLY A 2 4.81 7.85 -4.05
CA GLY A 2 5.50 7.29 -2.90
C GLY A 2 5.20 5.81 -2.67
N ASP A 3 5.16 5.38 -1.40
CA ASP A 3 4.92 4.00 -0.99
C ASP A 3 3.59 3.78 -0.25
N SER A 4 2.77 4.81 -0.19
CA SER A 4 1.40 4.68 0.33
C SER A 4 0.59 3.69 -0.49
N ASN A 5 -0.26 2.93 0.18
CA ASN A 5 -1.06 1.89 -0.44
C ASN A 5 -2.51 2.36 -0.64
N ILE A 6 -3.05 2.05 -1.80
CA ILE A 6 -4.49 2.11 -2.09
C ILE A 6 -4.94 0.68 -2.39
N ALA A 7 -6.00 0.23 -1.71
CA ALA A 7 -6.49 -1.13 -1.89
C ALA A 7 -8.01 -1.20 -1.75
N VAL A 8 -8.60 -2.25 -2.32
CA VAL A 8 -10.01 -2.60 -2.13
C VAL A 8 -10.08 -3.92 -1.38
N PHE A 9 -10.76 -3.93 -0.23
CA PHE A 9 -11.12 -5.17 0.45
C PHE A 9 -12.47 -5.64 -0.09
N ARG A 10 -12.46 -6.81 -0.71
CA ARG A 10 -13.62 -7.45 -1.34
C ARG A 10 -13.58 -8.95 -1.12
N GLY A 11 -14.69 -9.54 -0.71
CA GLY A 11 -14.80 -11.00 -0.56
C GLY A 11 -13.77 -11.61 0.40
N GLY A 12 -13.38 -10.90 1.45
CA GLY A 12 -12.39 -11.36 2.43
C GLY A 12 -10.92 -11.16 2.02
N ARG A 13 -10.65 -10.54 0.89
CA ARG A 13 -9.30 -10.33 0.35
C ARG A 13 -8.98 -8.86 0.12
N ILE A 14 -7.73 -8.49 0.33
CA ILE A 14 -7.19 -7.18 -0.03
C ILE A 14 -6.63 -7.26 -1.45
N ILE A 15 -7.10 -6.35 -2.31
CA ILE A 15 -6.66 -6.18 -3.69
C ILE A 15 -5.98 -4.81 -3.77
N THR A 16 -4.66 -4.78 -3.90
CA THR A 16 -3.91 -3.54 -4.06
C THR A 16 -4.18 -2.94 -5.44
N VAL A 17 -4.37 -1.63 -5.50
CA VAL A 17 -4.79 -0.90 -6.71
C VAL A 17 -3.66 -0.09 -7.30
N ASN A 18 -2.74 0.38 -6.47
CA ASN A 18 -1.58 1.14 -6.91
C ASN A 18 -0.28 0.34 -6.78
N ARG A 19 0.73 0.76 -7.52
CA ARG A 19 2.10 0.28 -7.38
C ARG A 19 2.93 1.28 -6.58
N LYS A 20 3.79 0.81 -5.70
CA LYS A 20 4.72 1.67 -4.95
C LYS A 20 5.79 2.23 -5.89
N GLU A 21 6.07 3.52 -5.75
CA GLU A 21 7.09 4.22 -6.54
C GLU A 21 8.42 4.24 -5.78
N ASN A 22 9.06 3.09 -5.69
CA ASN A 22 10.36 2.88 -5.05
C ASN A 22 11.41 2.39 -6.06
N VAL A 23 12.69 2.43 -5.66
CA VAL A 23 13.82 2.02 -6.50
C VAL A 23 13.64 0.60 -7.03
N LYS A 24 13.19 -0.34 -6.18
CA LYS A 24 12.92 -1.71 -6.60
C LYS A 24 11.99 -1.77 -7.82
N ASN A 25 10.81 -1.16 -7.70
CA ASN A 25 9.79 -1.21 -8.76
C ASN A 25 10.23 -0.42 -10.00
N TRP A 26 10.95 0.69 -9.80
CA TRP A 26 11.53 1.46 -10.88
C TRP A 26 12.58 0.66 -11.66
N MET A 27 13.48 -0.04 -10.98
CA MET A 27 14.50 -0.88 -11.60
C MET A 27 13.87 -2.07 -12.36
N GLU A 28 12.79 -2.63 -11.83
CA GLU A 28 12.02 -3.66 -12.52
C GLU A 28 11.42 -3.13 -13.84
N ASP A 29 10.87 -1.91 -13.83
CA ASP A 29 10.35 -1.27 -15.03
C ASP A 29 11.47 -0.97 -16.05
N GLN A 30 12.65 -0.52 -15.59
CA GLN A 30 13.81 -0.29 -16.46
C GLN A 30 14.30 -1.60 -17.09
N TYR A 31 14.25 -2.72 -16.34
CA TYR A 31 14.59 -4.04 -16.88
C TYR A 31 13.60 -4.46 -17.98
N TYR A 32 12.30 -4.35 -17.75
CA TYR A 32 11.30 -4.67 -18.77
C TYR A 32 11.36 -3.73 -20.00
N ALA A 33 11.77 -2.50 -19.80
CA ALA A 33 12.03 -1.55 -20.90
C ALA A 33 13.36 -1.83 -21.65
N GLY A 34 14.18 -2.77 -21.18
CA GLY A 34 15.48 -3.07 -21.76
C GLY A 34 16.59 -2.05 -21.47
N SER A 35 16.37 -1.16 -20.51
CA SER A 35 17.30 -0.06 -20.18
C SER A 35 18.38 -0.46 -19.18
N VAL A 36 18.16 -1.52 -18.40
CA VAL A 36 19.14 -2.06 -17.43
C VAL A 36 19.23 -3.59 -17.56
N ARG A 37 20.35 -4.16 -17.09
CA ARG A 37 20.57 -5.61 -17.09
C ARG A 37 19.83 -6.27 -15.92
N ARG A 38 19.58 -7.57 -16.08
CA ARG A 38 18.89 -8.38 -15.06
C ARG A 38 19.63 -8.36 -13.71
N GLU A 39 20.96 -8.48 -13.74
CA GLU A 39 21.79 -8.48 -12.51
C GLU A 39 21.64 -7.18 -11.73
N GLU A 40 21.57 -6.05 -12.43
CA GLU A 40 21.39 -4.72 -11.83
C GLU A 40 20.00 -4.58 -11.22
N ALA A 41 18.95 -5.03 -11.90
CA ALA A 41 17.60 -5.05 -11.37
C ALA A 41 17.49 -5.97 -10.14
N LEU A 42 18.11 -7.16 -10.15
CA LEU A 42 18.13 -8.09 -9.02
C LEU A 42 18.90 -7.53 -7.82
N GLY A 43 19.99 -6.78 -8.03
CA GLY A 43 20.75 -6.13 -6.96
C GLY A 43 19.95 -5.09 -6.18
N ASN A 44 18.87 -4.56 -6.74
CA ASN A 44 18.02 -3.53 -6.13
C ASN A 44 16.66 -4.06 -5.61
N GLN A 45 16.44 -5.36 -5.56
CA GLN A 45 15.14 -5.95 -5.15
C GLN A 45 14.70 -5.62 -3.72
N THR A 46 15.61 -5.24 -2.85
CA THR A 46 15.32 -4.86 -1.46
C THR A 46 15.32 -3.35 -1.25
N ASP A 47 15.63 -2.56 -2.28
CA ASP A 47 15.72 -1.11 -2.17
C ASP A 47 14.33 -0.47 -2.15
N LYS A 48 13.94 0.05 -0.99
CA LYS A 48 12.66 0.70 -0.73
C LYS A 48 12.72 2.23 -0.83
N ARG A 49 13.86 2.82 -1.18
CA ARG A 49 13.96 4.27 -1.34
C ARG A 49 12.95 4.75 -2.38
N LEU A 50 12.30 5.87 -2.09
CA LEU A 50 11.29 6.45 -2.98
C LEU A 50 11.96 7.12 -4.17
N VAL A 51 11.34 7.00 -5.34
CA VAL A 51 11.79 7.63 -6.59
C VAL A 51 10.84 8.70 -7.10
N ASN A 52 9.60 8.77 -6.57
CA ASN A 52 8.62 9.77 -6.96
C ASN A 52 7.67 10.07 -5.77
N TYR A 53 7.83 11.24 -5.15
CA TYR A 53 7.07 11.65 -3.96
C TYR A 53 6.90 13.17 -3.92
N LEU A 54 5.95 13.65 -3.13
CA LEU A 54 5.72 15.09 -2.94
C LEU A 54 6.93 15.76 -2.28
N GLY A 55 7.37 16.88 -2.86
CA GLY A 55 8.56 17.60 -2.40
C GLY A 55 9.86 17.13 -3.02
N TYR A 56 9.85 16.15 -3.89
CA TYR A 56 11.00 15.76 -4.69
C TYR A 56 11.11 16.65 -5.94
N ASP A 57 12.25 17.27 -6.17
CA ASP A 57 12.47 18.18 -7.31
C ASP A 57 12.27 17.50 -8.68
N GLY A 58 12.47 16.19 -8.74
CA GLY A 58 12.20 15.35 -9.92
C GLY A 58 10.77 14.83 -10.01
N PHE A 59 9.83 15.28 -9.17
CA PHE A 59 8.44 14.86 -9.23
C PHE A 59 7.82 15.23 -10.57
N LYS A 60 7.39 14.23 -11.33
CA LYS A 60 6.87 14.45 -12.70
C LYS A 60 5.35 14.38 -12.73
N LYS A 61 4.78 13.31 -12.17
CA LYS A 61 3.36 12.99 -12.32
C LYS A 61 2.90 12.04 -11.22
N ALA A 62 1.70 12.25 -10.71
CA ALA A 62 1.04 11.22 -9.90
C ALA A 62 0.65 10.04 -10.79
N ASP A 63 0.74 8.82 -10.24
CA ASP A 63 0.22 7.63 -10.90
C ASP A 63 -1.32 7.69 -10.91
N GLU A 64 -1.89 7.58 -12.09
CA GLU A 64 -3.32 7.63 -12.32
C GLU A 64 -3.78 6.34 -12.98
N SER A 65 -4.93 5.83 -12.57
CA SER A 65 -5.53 4.65 -13.21
C SER A 65 -6.16 5.04 -14.54
N ASP A 66 -5.78 4.35 -15.62
CA ASP A 66 -6.38 4.54 -16.95
C ASP A 66 -7.85 4.13 -17.01
N ARG A 67 -8.31 3.35 -16.04
CA ARG A 67 -9.68 2.84 -15.99
C ARG A 67 -10.26 3.01 -14.59
N PRO A 68 -11.56 3.37 -14.47
CA PRO A 68 -12.21 3.47 -13.17
C PRO A 68 -12.33 2.08 -12.52
N ILE A 69 -12.19 2.04 -11.19
CA ILE A 69 -12.42 0.84 -10.40
C ILE A 69 -13.88 0.85 -9.96
N TYR A 70 -14.64 -0.14 -10.43
CA TYR A 70 -16.04 -0.29 -10.05
C TYR A 70 -16.14 -0.91 -8.64
N LEU A 71 -16.62 -0.11 -7.70
CA LEU A 71 -16.87 -0.55 -6.34
C LEU A 71 -18.23 -1.24 -6.24
N LYS A 72 -18.33 -2.25 -5.39
CA LYS A 72 -19.55 -3.03 -5.11
C LYS A 72 -19.99 -2.78 -3.68
N LYS A 73 -21.26 -3.02 -3.42
CA LYS A 73 -21.81 -3.03 -2.06
C LYS A 73 -20.97 -3.94 -1.16
N ASN A 74 -20.69 -3.47 0.06
CA ASN A 74 -19.84 -4.10 1.07
C ASN A 74 -18.32 -4.09 0.78
N ASP A 75 -17.86 -3.49 -0.31
CA ASP A 75 -16.43 -3.20 -0.45
C ASP A 75 -15.97 -2.21 0.61
N LYS A 76 -14.70 -2.29 0.97
CA LYS A 76 -14.02 -1.25 1.73
C LYS A 76 -12.83 -0.75 0.93
N VAL A 77 -12.76 0.56 0.69
CA VAL A 77 -11.58 1.19 0.10
C VAL A 77 -10.64 1.58 1.24
N LEU A 78 -9.38 1.24 1.10
CA LEU A 78 -8.33 1.48 2.07
C LEU A 78 -7.29 2.41 1.46
N ILE A 79 -6.87 3.41 2.23
CA ILE A 79 -5.69 4.22 1.93
C ILE A 79 -4.83 4.18 3.19
N TYR A 80 -3.58 3.70 3.08
CA TYR A 80 -2.76 3.52 4.26
C TYR A 80 -1.26 3.65 3.96
N SER A 81 -0.49 4.09 4.97
CA SER A 81 0.97 4.13 4.92
C SER A 81 1.58 2.73 5.15
N ASP A 82 2.84 2.57 4.80
CA ASP A 82 3.59 1.32 4.96
C ASP A 82 3.68 0.85 6.42
N GLY A 83 3.60 1.75 7.40
CA GLY A 83 3.54 1.39 8.81
C GLY A 83 2.41 0.42 9.18
N VAL A 84 1.33 0.35 8.38
CA VAL A 84 0.24 -0.63 8.56
C VAL A 84 0.67 -2.04 8.16
N GLU A 85 1.65 -2.20 7.28
CA GLU A 85 2.14 -3.51 6.80
C GLU A 85 2.79 -4.36 7.91
N VAL A 86 3.07 -3.76 9.06
CA VAL A 86 3.58 -4.49 10.23
C VAL A 86 2.65 -5.60 10.71
N LEU A 87 1.35 -5.48 10.45
CA LEU A 87 0.35 -6.51 10.77
C LEU A 87 0.44 -7.74 9.86
N GLY A 88 0.87 -7.54 8.62
CA GLY A 88 0.77 -8.56 7.58
C GLY A 88 -0.64 -8.68 6.99
N GLN A 89 -0.70 -9.22 5.79
CA GLN A 89 -1.92 -9.23 4.99
C GLN A 89 -3.07 -10.01 5.66
N ILE A 90 -2.80 -11.21 6.15
CA ILE A 90 -3.82 -12.11 6.72
C ILE A 90 -4.47 -11.47 7.97
N GLU A 91 -3.68 -10.86 8.84
CA GLU A 91 -4.19 -10.22 10.05
C GLU A 91 -5.05 -9.01 9.69
N LEU A 92 -4.60 -8.20 8.74
CA LEU A 92 -5.36 -7.05 8.24
C LEU A 92 -6.67 -7.47 7.58
N GLU A 93 -6.67 -8.51 6.75
CA GLU A 93 -7.88 -9.10 6.14
C GLU A 93 -8.88 -9.56 7.20
N ASN A 94 -8.42 -10.26 8.23
CA ASN A 94 -9.26 -10.74 9.33
C ASN A 94 -9.90 -9.58 10.12
N MET A 95 -9.18 -8.49 10.32
CA MET A 95 -9.71 -7.30 11.00
C MET A 95 -10.74 -6.58 10.12
N LEU A 96 -10.49 -6.48 8.84
CA LEU A 96 -11.40 -5.86 7.86
C LEU A 96 -12.68 -6.68 7.64
N ALA A 97 -12.62 -8.01 7.78
CA ALA A 97 -13.77 -8.89 7.63
C ALA A 97 -14.82 -8.73 8.76
N ARG A 98 -14.43 -8.14 9.89
CA ARG A 98 -15.36 -7.91 11.01
C ARG A 98 -16.44 -6.91 10.61
N LYS A 99 -17.69 -7.19 11.02
CA LYS A 99 -18.84 -6.29 10.82
C LYS A 99 -18.81 -5.14 11.84
N MET A 100 -17.87 -4.24 11.69
CA MET A 100 -17.68 -3.09 12.56
C MET A 100 -17.81 -1.79 11.76
N HIS A 101 -18.14 -0.69 12.44
CA HIS A 101 -18.09 0.63 11.84
C HIS A 101 -16.66 0.94 11.34
N PRO A 102 -16.48 1.58 10.16
CA PRO A 102 -15.15 1.84 9.58
C PRO A 102 -14.18 2.48 10.56
N GLN A 103 -14.60 3.50 11.32
CA GLN A 103 -13.77 4.15 12.32
C GLN A 103 -13.29 3.17 13.40
N LYS A 104 -14.18 2.36 13.95
CA LYS A 104 -13.80 1.35 14.97
C LYS A 104 -12.83 0.31 14.41
N THR A 105 -12.96 -0.02 13.11
CA THR A 105 -12.02 -0.93 12.44
C THR A 105 -10.64 -0.26 12.31
N ALA A 106 -10.58 1.00 11.92
CA ALA A 106 -9.33 1.75 11.82
C ALA A 106 -8.65 1.87 13.21
N ASP A 107 -9.41 2.23 14.25
CA ASP A 107 -8.89 2.32 15.61
C ASP A 107 -8.33 0.99 16.10
N ALA A 108 -9.02 -0.12 15.84
CA ALA A 108 -8.57 -1.46 16.21
C ALA A 108 -7.27 -1.84 15.47
N ILE A 109 -7.14 -1.47 14.20
CA ILE A 109 -5.93 -1.69 13.40
C ILE A 109 -4.75 -0.93 14.01
N ILE A 110 -4.92 0.37 14.31
CA ILE A 110 -3.86 1.17 14.95
C ILE A 110 -3.48 0.62 16.32
N GLN A 111 -4.45 0.19 17.13
CA GLN A 111 -4.16 -0.46 18.41
C GLN A 111 -3.35 -1.76 18.24
N ALA A 112 -3.71 -2.60 17.28
CA ALA A 112 -2.98 -3.82 16.99
C ALA A 112 -1.53 -3.55 16.56
N ILE A 113 -1.30 -2.52 15.73
CA ILE A 113 0.04 -2.06 15.34
C ILE A 113 0.84 -1.63 16.58
N ASN A 114 0.23 -0.86 17.48
CA ASN A 114 0.90 -0.37 18.69
C ASN A 114 1.32 -1.50 19.63
N LEU A 115 0.58 -2.60 19.66
CA LEU A 115 0.90 -3.79 20.47
C LEU A 115 2.03 -4.64 19.89
N LYS A 116 2.37 -4.52 18.60
CA LYS A 116 3.48 -5.27 18.02
C LYS A 116 4.83 -4.81 18.61
N LYS A 117 5.59 -5.74 19.15
CA LYS A 117 6.96 -5.51 19.63
C LYS A 117 7.92 -5.49 18.43
N LYS A 118 8.06 -4.36 17.74
CA LYS A 118 9.12 -4.16 16.73
C LYS A 118 9.96 -2.96 17.08
N ASN A 119 11.29 -3.13 16.97
CA ASN A 119 12.28 -2.08 17.22
C ASN A 119 12.20 -1.12 16.09
N ASN A 120 11.79 -0.42 15.47
CA ASN A 120 11.66 0.47 14.31
C ASN A 120 10.26 0.36 13.71
N LYS A 121 9.24 0.74 14.47
CA LYS A 121 7.90 0.97 13.92
C LYS A 121 7.89 2.32 13.22
N ASP A 122 7.43 2.32 12.00
CA ASP A 122 7.09 3.56 11.32
C ASP A 122 5.71 4.08 11.77
N ASN A 123 5.46 5.37 11.57
CA ASN A 123 4.15 5.94 11.81
C ASN A 123 3.11 5.27 10.92
N ALA A 124 1.96 4.94 11.48
CA ALA A 124 0.88 4.27 10.75
C ALA A 124 -0.33 5.18 10.62
N THR A 125 -0.80 5.32 9.40
CA THR A 125 -2.04 6.03 9.07
C THR A 125 -2.92 5.13 8.22
N ILE A 126 -4.22 5.09 8.50
CA ILE A 126 -5.19 4.34 7.68
C ILE A 126 -6.51 5.09 7.57
N ILE A 127 -7.05 5.12 6.37
CA ILE A 127 -8.41 5.60 6.04
C ILE A 127 -9.20 4.43 5.49
N ILE A 128 -10.43 4.24 5.97
CA ILE A 128 -11.34 3.18 5.53
C ILE A 128 -12.66 3.79 5.08
N LEU A 129 -13.01 3.59 3.81
CA LEU A 129 -14.30 3.98 3.23
C LEU A 129 -15.13 2.72 3.00
N ALA A 130 -16.29 2.59 3.64
CA ALA A 130 -17.20 1.47 3.43
C ALA A 130 -18.27 1.82 2.40
N ILE A 131 -18.43 0.98 1.40
CA ILE A 131 -19.43 1.13 0.33
C ILE A 131 -20.73 0.44 0.78
N LYS A 132 -21.81 1.23 0.86
CA LYS A 132 -23.17 0.78 1.30
C LYS A 132 -24.04 0.37 0.11
#